data_ed1adf8cb002b105b87a7a6bf079814f
#
_entry.id   ed1adf8cb002b105b87a7a6bf079814f
#
_cell.length_a   1.000
_cell.length_b   1.000
_cell.length_c   1.000
_cell.angle_alpha   90.00
_cell.angle_beta   90.00
_cell.angle_gamma   90.00
#
_symmetry.space_group_name_H-M   'P 1'
#
loop_
_entity.id
_entity.type
_entity.pdbx_description
1 polymer ?
#
loop_
_entity_poly.entity_id
_entity_poly.type
_entity_poly.pdbx_seq_one_letter_code
_entity_poly.pdbx_strand_id
1 'polypeptide(L)'
;MAHQLTTCTYCGVGCGLYLETSDERIIGAYPSVSHPTNQGRICVRGWHVHEIASSPERLTKPLLRKDGQLQEVSWEEAFAFVAARLKQIKAQHGPDAIAFLNSPRCSNEDAYLLQKFARAVIGTNNVDQGSSVFCNNSIEALLDTVGVAAATTSIADLNESDVILVDGVDLGRRLPTVGGAVIRAKLRGARLIVIGTRRHRVAESADLFLQIRPGTEVTLYGAMAKVIVDRGLMDLAFIQARCRNYEPFVRQARDYDLLQAAEVCGVSAGAIEAAAISIARARAATVLYSTSMEARSRQTIQAVINLVLLTGNLGRPGAGILALSEQNNLQGVCDMGMLPDRLPGYRQVADAAARSELDSLWNTRLPATPGIPASSLLANGDHHQLKAVWMCHYDPASAAGMEELGDSFRDFELVVLQQLFLNEASRYADVVLPTTAFGEEQVSFTSTERRIQLAQKVVEPAPGLMPAWRQVTEIARLLGARWSYGGAGEVMAEI
;
A
#
# COMPACT_ATOMS: atom_id res chain seq x y z
N MET A 1 34.51 3.43 8.15
CA MET A 1 33.08 3.72 8.34
C MET A 1 32.60 4.58 7.18
N ALA A 2 31.49 4.21 6.53
CA ALA A 2 30.87 4.99 5.47
C ALA A 2 29.41 5.26 5.83
N HIS A 3 28.85 6.38 5.34
CA HIS A 3 27.44 6.74 5.52
C HIS A 3 26.78 6.89 4.16
N GLN A 4 25.75 6.13 3.88
CA GLN A 4 25.02 6.18 2.62
C GLN A 4 23.58 6.59 2.85
N LEU A 5 23.14 7.66 2.15
CA LEU A 5 21.75 8.11 2.19
C LEU A 5 20.83 7.07 1.52
N THR A 6 19.75 6.73 2.18
CA THR A 6 18.73 5.79 1.70
C THR A 6 17.35 6.13 2.26
N THR A 7 16.34 5.33 1.97
CA THR A 7 14.98 5.49 2.50
C THR A 7 14.60 4.32 3.40
N CYS A 8 13.90 4.60 4.49
CA CYS A 8 13.37 3.59 5.39
C CYS A 8 12.27 2.78 4.71
N THR A 9 12.38 1.46 4.76
CA THR A 9 11.44 0.53 4.12
C THR A 9 10.40 -0.04 5.07
N TYR A 10 10.18 0.58 6.25
CA TYR A 10 9.22 0.03 7.23
C TYR A 10 7.77 0.41 6.93
N CYS A 11 7.48 1.68 6.69
CA CYS A 11 6.11 2.16 6.43
C CYS A 11 6.08 3.20 5.31
N GLY A 12 4.88 3.51 4.83
CA GLY A 12 4.65 4.41 3.70
C GLY A 12 5.10 5.87 3.90
N VAL A 13 5.62 6.24 5.07
CA VAL A 13 6.21 7.57 5.28
C VAL A 13 7.47 7.75 4.43
N GLY A 14 8.28 6.69 4.25
CA GLY A 14 9.50 6.78 3.46
C GLY A 14 10.51 7.77 4.06
N CYS A 15 10.82 7.64 5.35
CA CYS A 15 11.80 8.51 6.01
C CYS A 15 13.17 8.37 5.38
N GLY A 16 13.81 9.49 5.03
CA GLY A 16 15.22 9.49 4.63
C GLY A 16 16.14 9.27 5.84
N LEU A 17 17.09 8.35 5.67
CA LEU A 17 18.07 8.01 6.68
C LEU A 17 19.44 7.68 6.05
N TYR A 18 20.47 7.75 6.85
CA TYR A 18 21.79 7.27 6.51
C TYR A 18 21.99 5.89 7.14
N LEU A 19 22.50 4.94 6.38
CA LEU A 19 23.03 3.70 6.91
C LEU A 19 24.54 3.87 7.12
N GLU A 20 25.00 3.51 8.30
CA GLU A 20 26.42 3.44 8.63
C GLU A 20 26.93 2.02 8.43
N THR A 21 28.07 1.91 7.76
CA THR A 21 28.69 0.61 7.48
C THR A 21 30.12 0.55 8.04
N SER A 22 30.50 -0.63 8.57
CA SER A 22 31.86 -1.01 8.94
C SER A 22 32.06 -2.49 8.64
N ASP A 23 33.21 -2.85 8.07
CA ASP A 23 33.58 -4.25 7.79
C ASP A 23 32.48 -5.01 7.02
N GLU A 24 31.97 -4.38 5.96
CA GLU A 24 30.91 -4.92 5.09
C GLU A 24 29.56 -5.22 5.80
N ARG A 25 29.36 -4.64 6.98
CA ARG A 25 28.12 -4.78 7.74
C ARG A 25 27.47 -3.44 7.99
N ILE A 26 26.14 -3.43 8.02
CA ILE A 26 25.37 -2.27 8.46
C ILE A 26 25.36 -2.29 9.98
N ILE A 27 25.85 -1.22 10.61
CA ILE A 27 26.01 -1.11 12.07
C ILE A 27 25.10 -0.07 12.71
N GLY A 28 24.44 0.77 11.89
CA GLY A 28 23.53 1.80 12.41
C GLY A 28 22.68 2.47 11.32
N ALA A 29 21.63 3.12 11.77
CA ALA A 29 20.75 3.93 10.94
C ALA A 29 20.51 5.29 11.61
N TYR A 30 20.66 6.39 10.88
CA TYR A 30 20.56 7.77 11.41
C TYR A 30 19.62 8.61 10.54
N PRO A 31 18.79 9.50 11.11
CA PRO A 31 17.86 10.29 10.32
C PRO A 31 18.58 11.32 9.44
N SER A 32 18.11 11.49 8.20
CA SER A 32 18.56 12.58 7.33
C SER A 32 17.85 13.90 7.68
N VAL A 33 18.63 14.90 8.07
CA VAL A 33 18.09 16.25 8.42
C VAL A 33 17.53 16.97 7.19
N SER A 34 18.17 16.79 6.04
CA SER A 34 17.79 17.45 4.78
C SER A 34 16.62 16.78 4.05
N HIS A 35 16.20 15.57 4.48
CA HIS A 35 15.11 14.87 3.81
C HIS A 35 13.76 15.56 4.04
N PRO A 36 12.99 15.88 2.99
CA PRO A 36 11.80 16.74 3.08
C PRO A 36 10.68 16.14 3.93
N THR A 37 10.54 14.81 3.93
CA THR A 37 9.44 14.13 4.63
C THR A 37 9.67 14.09 6.15
N ASN A 38 10.84 13.68 6.60
CA ASN A 38 11.08 13.44 8.04
C ASN A 38 11.97 14.49 8.73
N GLN A 39 12.73 15.31 8.01
CA GLN A 39 13.47 16.44 8.53
C GLN A 39 14.27 16.12 9.81
N GLY A 40 15.12 15.10 9.75
CA GLY A 40 15.95 14.66 10.87
C GLY A 40 15.24 13.82 11.94
N ARG A 41 14.05 13.28 11.67
CA ARG A 41 13.28 12.50 12.66
C ARG A 41 12.94 11.13 12.11
N ILE A 42 13.22 10.10 12.87
CA ILE A 42 12.79 8.73 12.59
C ILE A 42 12.20 8.12 13.87
N CYS A 43 11.30 7.15 13.70
CA CYS A 43 10.76 6.40 14.83
C CYS A 43 11.70 5.25 15.23
N VAL A 44 11.42 4.59 16.35
CA VAL A 44 12.21 3.45 16.84
C VAL A 44 12.41 2.39 15.76
N ARG A 45 11.41 2.14 14.91
CA ARG A 45 11.52 1.16 13.81
C ARG A 45 12.52 1.59 12.74
N GLY A 46 12.64 2.89 12.47
CA GLY A 46 13.63 3.43 11.55
C GLY A 46 15.06 3.32 12.09
N TRP A 47 15.25 3.45 13.41
CA TRP A 47 16.54 3.24 14.06
C TRP A 47 17.04 1.79 13.94
N HIS A 48 16.12 0.81 13.90
CA HIS A 48 16.41 -0.63 13.89
C HIS A 48 16.14 -1.30 12.53
N VAL A 49 15.79 -0.55 11.49
CA VAL A 49 15.41 -1.13 10.19
C VAL A 49 16.53 -1.94 9.54
N HIS A 50 17.78 -1.62 9.85
CA HIS A 50 18.98 -2.28 9.32
C HIS A 50 19.23 -3.68 9.91
N GLU A 51 18.69 -3.99 11.08
CA GLU A 51 18.94 -5.26 11.78
C GLU A 51 18.41 -6.47 10.99
N ILE A 52 17.41 -6.26 10.11
CA ILE A 52 16.85 -7.32 9.26
C ILE A 52 17.92 -7.92 8.34
N ALA A 53 18.88 -7.12 7.87
CA ALA A 53 19.91 -7.59 6.95
C ALA A 53 20.92 -8.54 7.63
N SER A 54 21.14 -8.38 8.93
CA SER A 54 22.10 -9.15 9.71
C SER A 54 21.49 -10.28 10.56
N SER A 55 20.16 -10.51 10.43
CA SER A 55 19.50 -11.57 11.18
C SER A 55 20.07 -12.96 10.84
N PRO A 56 20.43 -13.79 11.84
CA PRO A 56 20.93 -15.14 11.59
C PRO A 56 19.88 -16.11 11.04
N GLU A 57 18.58 -15.77 11.12
CA GLU A 57 17.48 -16.58 10.63
C GLU A 57 17.20 -16.34 9.13
N ARG A 58 17.98 -15.46 8.48
CA ARG A 58 17.81 -15.17 7.06
C ARG A 58 18.14 -16.37 6.18
N LEU A 59 17.24 -16.61 5.22
CA LEU A 59 17.49 -17.55 4.15
C LEU A 59 18.54 -16.99 3.19
N THR A 60 19.47 -17.86 2.76
CA THR A 60 20.54 -17.51 1.81
C THR A 60 20.61 -18.45 0.62
N LYS A 61 19.93 -19.61 0.70
CA LYS A 61 19.88 -20.62 -0.38
C LYS A 61 18.44 -21.00 -0.68
N PRO A 62 18.12 -21.32 -1.94
CA PRO A 62 16.79 -21.81 -2.30
C PRO A 62 16.49 -23.13 -1.60
N LEU A 63 15.22 -23.32 -1.27
CA LEU A 63 14.71 -24.54 -0.67
C LEU A 63 13.67 -25.17 -1.60
N LEU A 64 13.74 -26.49 -1.76
CA LEU A 64 12.77 -27.30 -2.50
C LEU A 64 12.23 -28.39 -1.58
N ARG A 65 10.92 -28.63 -1.64
CA ARG A 65 10.30 -29.73 -0.87
C ARG A 65 10.62 -31.06 -1.52
N LYS A 66 11.36 -31.91 -0.80
CA LYS A 66 11.69 -33.28 -1.16
C LYS A 66 11.33 -34.19 0.02
N ASP A 67 10.61 -35.26 -0.22
CA ASP A 67 10.18 -36.20 0.80
C ASP A 67 9.48 -35.56 2.00
N GLY A 68 8.64 -34.51 1.72
CA GLY A 68 7.88 -33.76 2.71
C GLY A 68 8.67 -32.69 3.48
N GLN A 69 9.98 -32.55 3.24
CA GLN A 69 10.83 -31.56 3.93
C GLN A 69 11.44 -30.56 2.96
N LEU A 70 11.58 -29.29 3.39
CA LEU A 70 12.31 -28.27 2.66
C LEU A 70 13.83 -28.54 2.79
N GLN A 71 14.50 -28.72 1.64
CA GLN A 71 15.94 -29.01 1.56
C GLN A 71 16.61 -27.96 0.68
N GLU A 72 17.84 -27.57 1.05
CA GLU A 72 18.65 -26.66 0.24
C GLU A 72 18.98 -27.28 -1.12
N VAL A 73 18.84 -26.46 -2.17
CA VAL A 73 19.15 -26.83 -3.57
C VAL A 73 19.91 -25.71 -4.26
N SER A 74 20.40 -25.98 -5.48
CA SER A 74 20.99 -24.91 -6.31
C SER A 74 19.90 -24.01 -6.92
N TRP A 75 20.30 -22.81 -7.34
CA TRP A 75 19.40 -21.89 -8.05
C TRP A 75 18.87 -22.48 -9.36
N GLU A 76 19.74 -23.17 -10.08
CA GLU A 76 19.39 -23.82 -11.34
C GLU A 76 18.31 -24.87 -11.13
N GLU A 77 18.45 -25.70 -10.08
CA GLU A 77 17.46 -26.72 -9.74
C GLU A 77 16.13 -26.09 -9.34
N ALA A 78 16.15 -25.08 -8.48
CA ALA A 78 14.96 -24.37 -8.04
C ALA A 78 14.21 -23.70 -9.22
N PHE A 79 14.93 -22.98 -10.07
CA PHE A 79 14.35 -22.27 -11.22
C PHE A 79 13.81 -23.24 -12.27
N ALA A 80 14.54 -24.33 -12.56
CA ALA A 80 14.08 -25.37 -13.48
C ALA A 80 12.80 -26.03 -12.99
N PHE A 81 12.71 -26.33 -11.69
CA PHE A 81 11.52 -26.88 -11.07
C PHE A 81 10.33 -25.94 -11.21
N VAL A 82 10.47 -24.68 -10.80
CA VAL A 82 9.39 -23.69 -10.88
C VAL A 82 8.92 -23.51 -12.32
N ALA A 83 9.85 -23.33 -13.27
CA ALA A 83 9.50 -23.15 -14.69
C ALA A 83 8.77 -24.37 -15.26
N ALA A 84 9.23 -25.60 -14.96
CA ALA A 84 8.59 -26.83 -15.41
C ALA A 84 7.17 -26.98 -14.84
N ARG A 85 6.99 -26.73 -13.55
CA ARG A 85 5.67 -26.82 -12.89
C ARG A 85 4.70 -25.77 -13.41
N LEU A 86 5.11 -24.51 -13.54
CA LEU A 86 4.27 -23.45 -14.12
C LEU A 86 3.86 -23.79 -15.55
N LYS A 87 4.79 -24.29 -16.38
CA LYS A 87 4.49 -24.74 -17.76
C LYS A 87 3.48 -25.86 -17.78
N GLN A 88 3.64 -26.86 -16.90
CA GLN A 88 2.73 -28.00 -16.79
C GLN A 88 1.33 -27.56 -16.38
N ILE A 89 1.20 -26.77 -15.30
CA ILE A 89 -0.08 -26.28 -14.77
C ILE A 89 -0.79 -25.43 -15.83
N LYS A 90 -0.07 -24.51 -16.48
CA LYS A 90 -0.62 -23.71 -17.57
C LYS A 90 -1.14 -24.57 -18.72
N ALA A 91 -0.43 -25.65 -19.09
CA ALA A 91 -0.85 -26.55 -20.18
C ALA A 91 -2.08 -27.39 -19.81
N GLN A 92 -2.21 -27.79 -18.55
CA GLN A 92 -3.29 -28.67 -18.07
C GLN A 92 -4.56 -27.93 -17.69
N HIS A 93 -4.42 -26.73 -17.06
CA HIS A 93 -5.52 -26.02 -16.42
C HIS A 93 -5.74 -24.60 -16.99
N GLY A 94 -4.87 -24.15 -17.90
CA GLY A 94 -4.91 -22.80 -18.44
C GLY A 94 -4.15 -21.77 -17.60
N PRO A 95 -3.94 -20.55 -18.13
CA PRO A 95 -3.17 -19.51 -17.46
C PRO A 95 -3.83 -19.01 -16.17
N ASP A 96 -5.16 -18.95 -16.14
CA ASP A 96 -5.93 -18.43 -14.98
C ASP A 96 -5.96 -19.38 -13.78
N ALA A 97 -5.39 -20.61 -13.92
CA ALA A 97 -5.14 -21.49 -12.79
C ALA A 97 -3.92 -21.08 -11.93
N ILE A 98 -3.24 -19.99 -12.29
CA ILE A 98 -2.03 -19.51 -11.63
C ILE A 98 -2.27 -18.07 -11.11
N ALA A 99 -1.95 -17.84 -9.85
CA ALA A 99 -2.08 -16.53 -9.21
C ALA A 99 -0.73 -16.02 -8.66
N PHE A 100 -0.56 -14.69 -8.66
CA PHE A 100 0.64 -14.01 -8.19
C PHE A 100 0.26 -12.96 -7.17
N LEU A 101 0.79 -13.08 -5.96
CA LEU A 101 0.56 -12.14 -4.88
C LEU A 101 1.89 -11.50 -4.45
N ASN A 102 1.89 -10.21 -4.21
CA ASN A 102 3.03 -9.56 -3.58
C ASN A 102 2.62 -8.82 -2.30
N SER A 103 3.61 -8.54 -1.46
CA SER A 103 3.43 -7.60 -0.36
C SER A 103 3.66 -6.17 -0.84
N PRO A 104 2.95 -5.18 -0.29
CA PRO A 104 3.33 -3.78 -0.43
C PRO A 104 4.70 -3.41 0.20
N ARG A 105 5.51 -4.40 0.56
CA ARG A 105 6.92 -4.24 0.95
C ARG A 105 7.90 -4.52 -0.17
N CYS A 106 7.42 -5.08 -1.28
CA CYS A 106 8.21 -5.24 -2.51
C CYS A 106 8.62 -3.87 -3.07
N SER A 107 9.74 -3.82 -3.77
CA SER A 107 10.15 -2.65 -4.54
C SER A 107 9.21 -2.40 -5.73
N ASN A 108 9.31 -1.23 -6.36
CA ASN A 108 8.59 -0.95 -7.60
C ASN A 108 9.02 -1.94 -8.69
N GLU A 109 10.30 -2.25 -8.76
CA GLU A 109 10.91 -3.16 -9.74
C GLU A 109 10.44 -4.60 -9.54
N ASP A 110 10.37 -5.09 -8.30
CA ASP A 110 9.82 -6.43 -7.99
C ASP A 110 8.35 -6.52 -8.40
N ALA A 111 7.54 -5.52 -8.01
CA ALA A 111 6.13 -5.47 -8.31
C ALA A 111 5.88 -5.41 -9.82
N TYR A 112 6.63 -4.56 -10.53
CA TYR A 112 6.51 -4.41 -11.98
C TYR A 112 6.85 -5.71 -12.72
N LEU A 113 7.98 -6.35 -12.40
CA LEU A 113 8.36 -7.57 -13.10
C LEU A 113 7.48 -8.76 -12.73
N LEU A 114 6.99 -8.87 -11.51
CA LEU A 114 6.09 -9.95 -11.15
C LEU A 114 4.75 -9.85 -11.90
N GLN A 115 4.13 -8.67 -11.97
CA GLN A 115 2.90 -8.50 -12.74
C GLN A 115 3.12 -8.62 -14.25
N LYS A 116 4.26 -8.13 -14.76
CA LYS A 116 4.63 -8.32 -16.17
C LYS A 116 4.80 -9.80 -16.51
N PHE A 117 5.45 -10.56 -15.61
CA PHE A 117 5.59 -12.01 -15.75
C PHE A 117 4.24 -12.73 -15.82
N ALA A 118 3.34 -12.40 -14.88
CA ALA A 118 2.01 -12.97 -14.84
C ALA A 118 1.25 -12.71 -16.15
N ARG A 119 1.27 -11.47 -16.64
CA ARG A 119 0.48 -11.04 -17.80
C ARG A 119 1.12 -11.42 -19.13
N ALA A 120 2.41 -11.15 -19.28
CA ALA A 120 3.11 -11.32 -20.56
C ALA A 120 3.63 -12.74 -20.80
N VAL A 121 4.01 -13.49 -19.74
CA VAL A 121 4.59 -14.83 -19.86
C VAL A 121 3.56 -15.92 -19.55
N ILE A 122 2.87 -15.77 -18.44
CA ILE A 122 1.84 -16.74 -18.05
C ILE A 122 0.53 -16.48 -18.83
N GLY A 123 0.11 -15.22 -18.97
CA GLY A 123 -1.11 -14.83 -19.69
C GLY A 123 -2.32 -14.72 -18.79
N THR A 124 -2.14 -14.33 -17.53
CA THR A 124 -3.23 -14.13 -16.55
C THR A 124 -3.20 -12.75 -15.92
N ASN A 125 -4.37 -12.24 -15.52
CA ASN A 125 -4.53 -11.06 -14.68
C ASN A 125 -4.73 -11.41 -13.19
N ASN A 126 -4.56 -12.66 -12.78
CA ASN A 126 -4.59 -13.07 -11.38
C ASN A 126 -3.36 -12.58 -10.63
N VAL A 127 -3.26 -11.26 -10.52
CA VAL A 127 -2.22 -10.54 -9.78
C VAL A 127 -2.87 -9.63 -8.77
N ASP A 128 -2.39 -9.63 -7.54
CA ASP A 128 -2.86 -8.66 -6.54
C ASP A 128 -1.80 -8.40 -5.47
N GLN A 129 -1.91 -7.26 -4.82
CA GLN A 129 -1.12 -6.97 -3.63
C GLN A 129 -1.88 -7.48 -2.39
N GLY A 130 -1.17 -8.17 -1.50
CA GLY A 130 -1.81 -8.88 -0.38
C GLY A 130 -2.59 -8.02 0.61
N SER A 131 -2.37 -6.70 0.62
CA SER A 131 -3.15 -5.77 1.45
C SER A 131 -4.44 -5.30 0.78
N SER A 132 -4.78 -5.77 -0.42
CA SER A 132 -6.03 -5.41 -1.12
C SER A 132 -7.26 -5.74 -0.28
N VAL A 133 -7.18 -6.80 0.52
CA VAL A 133 -8.20 -7.17 1.52
C VAL A 133 -8.57 -5.99 2.44
N PHE A 134 -7.62 -5.09 2.73
CA PHE A 134 -7.82 -3.96 3.66
C PHE A 134 -7.89 -2.60 2.96
N CYS A 135 -7.16 -2.39 1.86
CA CYS A 135 -6.96 -1.06 1.28
C CYS A 135 -7.73 -0.78 -0.01
N ASN A 136 -8.35 -1.79 -0.65
CA ASN A 136 -9.09 -1.59 -1.91
C ASN A 136 -10.19 -0.55 -1.79
N ASN A 137 -10.93 -0.52 -0.67
CA ASN A 137 -11.96 0.48 -0.44
C ASN A 137 -11.43 1.92 -0.51
N SER A 138 -10.19 2.15 -0.04
CA SER A 138 -9.53 3.45 -0.13
C SER A 138 -9.13 3.79 -1.57
N ILE A 139 -8.55 2.83 -2.29
CA ILE A 139 -8.15 2.99 -3.69
C ILE A 139 -9.37 3.35 -4.54
N GLU A 140 -10.43 2.56 -4.45
CA GLU A 140 -11.67 2.77 -5.22
C GLU A 140 -12.36 4.09 -4.84
N ALA A 141 -12.44 4.42 -3.54
CA ALA A 141 -13.04 5.67 -3.10
C ALA A 141 -12.32 6.89 -3.65
N LEU A 142 -10.97 6.87 -3.64
CA LEU A 142 -10.15 7.95 -4.19
C LEU A 142 -10.28 8.06 -5.72
N LEU A 143 -10.24 6.94 -6.44
CA LEU A 143 -10.45 6.91 -7.90
C LEU A 143 -11.81 7.48 -8.28
N ASP A 144 -12.88 7.10 -7.59
CA ASP A 144 -14.23 7.54 -7.88
C ASP A 144 -14.48 9.03 -7.58
N THR A 145 -13.85 9.54 -6.52
CA THR A 145 -14.16 10.88 -6.03
C THR A 145 -13.20 11.95 -6.50
N VAL A 146 -11.89 11.65 -6.55
CA VAL A 146 -10.86 12.61 -6.95
C VAL A 146 -10.10 12.21 -8.21
N GLY A 147 -10.36 11.01 -8.75
CA GLY A 147 -9.78 10.53 -10.00
C GLY A 147 -8.35 10.00 -9.89
N VAL A 148 -7.78 9.94 -8.68
CA VAL A 148 -6.43 9.42 -8.43
C VAL A 148 -6.40 8.62 -7.13
N ALA A 149 -5.82 7.43 -7.15
CA ALA A 149 -5.67 6.58 -5.96
C ALA A 149 -4.42 6.95 -5.15
N ALA A 150 -4.31 8.20 -4.74
CA ALA A 150 -3.12 8.71 -4.07
C ALA A 150 -3.43 9.88 -3.13
N ALA A 151 -2.53 10.15 -2.19
CA ALA A 151 -2.59 11.36 -1.37
C ALA A 151 -2.55 12.61 -2.27
N THR A 152 -3.34 13.62 -1.93
CA THR A 152 -3.44 14.87 -2.71
C THR A 152 -2.60 16.00 -2.14
N THR A 153 -1.94 15.76 -1.01
CA THR A 153 -1.04 16.70 -0.31
C THR A 153 0.14 15.93 0.30
N SER A 154 1.13 16.62 0.86
CA SER A 154 2.32 16.03 1.47
C SER A 154 2.34 16.17 2.99
N ILE A 155 3.22 15.41 3.65
CA ILE A 155 3.44 15.53 5.10
C ILE A 155 4.04 16.90 5.44
N ALA A 156 4.82 17.48 4.54
CA ALA A 156 5.39 18.82 4.72
C ALA A 156 4.31 19.91 4.70
N ASP A 157 3.26 19.74 3.89
CA ASP A 157 2.14 20.68 3.79
C ASP A 157 1.33 20.83 5.09
N LEU A 158 1.44 19.88 6.03
CA LEU A 158 0.86 20.05 7.38
C LEU A 158 1.35 21.31 8.09
N ASN A 159 2.50 21.84 7.68
CA ASN A 159 3.01 23.09 8.22
C ASN A 159 2.17 24.33 7.82
N GLU A 160 1.45 24.24 6.72
CA GLU A 160 0.60 25.30 6.16
C GLU A 160 -0.88 25.11 6.50
N SER A 161 -1.25 24.00 7.17
CA SER A 161 -2.64 23.72 7.53
C SER A 161 -3.09 24.54 8.72
N ASP A 162 -4.27 25.17 8.61
CA ASP A 162 -4.97 25.83 9.72
C ASP A 162 -5.78 24.82 10.56
N VAL A 163 -6.31 23.77 9.89
CA VAL A 163 -7.07 22.69 10.52
C VAL A 163 -6.53 21.36 10.05
N ILE A 164 -6.33 20.44 10.98
CA ILE A 164 -5.92 19.06 10.72
C ILE A 164 -6.97 18.15 11.32
N LEU A 165 -7.59 17.34 10.47
CA LEU A 165 -8.49 16.27 10.87
C LEU A 165 -7.74 14.93 10.79
N VAL A 166 -7.63 14.23 11.92
CA VAL A 166 -7.10 12.86 11.98
C VAL A 166 -8.28 11.91 12.21
N ASP A 167 -8.51 11.04 11.23
CA ASP A 167 -9.63 10.15 11.20
C ASP A 167 -9.22 8.70 11.45
N GLY A 168 -9.58 8.18 12.62
CA GLY A 168 -9.52 6.77 12.99
C GLY A 168 -8.13 6.13 13.04
N VAL A 169 -7.04 6.89 12.99
CA VAL A 169 -5.68 6.36 13.02
C VAL A 169 -4.91 6.79 14.26
N ASP A 170 -4.31 5.84 14.97
CA ASP A 170 -3.36 6.10 16.04
C ASP A 170 -1.97 6.41 15.46
N LEU A 171 -1.79 7.66 15.03
CA LEU A 171 -0.53 8.11 14.43
C LEU A 171 0.67 7.92 15.37
N GLY A 172 0.48 8.05 16.68
CA GLY A 172 1.55 7.89 17.66
C GLY A 172 2.15 6.49 17.67
N ARG A 173 1.31 5.48 17.43
CA ARG A 173 1.70 4.06 17.40
C ARG A 173 2.07 3.61 15.99
N ARG A 174 1.24 3.95 15.00
CA ARG A 174 1.34 3.38 13.65
C ARG A 174 2.30 4.15 12.76
N LEU A 175 2.25 5.47 12.80
CA LEU A 175 3.04 6.38 11.95
C LEU A 175 3.64 7.54 12.77
N PRO A 176 4.57 7.24 13.73
CA PRO A 176 5.03 8.23 14.71
C PRO A 176 5.65 9.49 14.11
N THR A 177 6.31 9.40 12.96
CA THR A 177 6.88 10.55 12.25
C THR A 177 5.79 11.51 11.78
N VAL A 178 4.67 10.98 11.25
CA VAL A 178 3.49 11.78 10.88
C VAL A 178 2.81 12.34 12.13
N GLY A 179 2.64 11.51 13.16
CA GLY A 179 2.09 11.97 14.45
C GLY A 179 2.87 13.17 15.02
N GLY A 180 4.20 13.08 14.96
CA GLY A 180 5.07 14.20 15.35
C GLY A 180 4.90 15.43 14.46
N ALA A 181 4.65 15.29 13.16
CA ALA A 181 4.38 16.40 12.25
C ALA A 181 3.05 17.09 12.60
N VAL A 182 1.98 16.30 12.87
CA VAL A 182 0.67 16.81 13.30
C VAL A 182 0.79 17.61 14.60
N ILE A 183 1.48 17.08 15.62
CA ILE A 183 1.68 17.80 16.90
C ILE A 183 2.47 19.09 16.69
N ARG A 184 3.51 19.09 15.86
CA ARG A 184 4.25 20.32 15.54
C ARG A 184 3.38 21.37 14.83
N ALA A 185 2.52 20.94 13.88
CA ALA A 185 1.58 21.84 13.23
C ALA A 185 0.60 22.46 14.25
N LYS A 186 0.07 21.64 15.18
CA LYS A 186 -0.74 22.14 16.29
C LYS A 186 -0.01 23.17 17.15
N LEU A 187 1.24 22.91 17.52
CA LEU A 187 2.04 23.84 18.33
C LEU A 187 2.31 25.17 17.60
N ARG A 188 2.19 25.22 16.27
CA ARG A 188 2.25 26.43 15.46
C ARG A 188 0.90 27.13 15.29
N GLY A 189 -0.18 26.58 15.85
CA GLY A 189 -1.51 27.17 15.85
C GLY A 189 -2.55 26.47 14.99
N ALA A 190 -2.21 25.37 14.31
CA ALA A 190 -3.20 24.58 13.62
C ALA A 190 -4.19 23.94 14.61
N ARG A 191 -5.48 24.00 14.32
CA ARG A 191 -6.51 23.35 15.11
C ARG A 191 -6.52 21.85 14.80
N LEU A 192 -6.35 21.02 15.84
CA LEU A 192 -6.34 19.56 15.71
C LEU A 192 -7.69 18.97 16.09
N ILE A 193 -8.34 18.33 15.13
CA ILE A 193 -9.57 17.55 15.31
C ILE A 193 -9.20 16.06 15.17
N VAL A 194 -9.62 15.24 16.12
CA VAL A 194 -9.43 13.79 16.04
C VAL A 194 -10.78 13.10 16.15
N ILE A 195 -11.05 12.19 15.22
CA ILE A 195 -12.20 11.31 15.21
C ILE A 195 -11.70 9.89 15.44
N GLY A 196 -12.34 9.13 16.31
CA GLY A 196 -11.94 7.74 16.56
C GLY A 196 -12.77 7.08 17.66
N THR A 197 -12.64 5.77 17.76
CA THR A 197 -13.36 4.95 18.73
C THR A 197 -12.65 4.88 20.08
N ARG A 198 -11.36 5.22 20.10
CA ARG A 198 -10.50 5.14 21.29
C ARG A 198 -9.64 6.39 21.41
N ARG A 199 -9.51 6.90 22.65
CA ARG A 199 -8.59 7.99 22.97
C ARG A 199 -7.16 7.46 22.99
N HIS A 200 -6.31 7.98 22.13
CA HIS A 200 -4.88 7.68 22.02
C HIS A 200 -4.06 8.96 22.15
N ARG A 201 -2.73 8.86 22.25
CA ARG A 201 -1.84 9.97 22.56
C ARG A 201 -2.04 11.24 21.69
N VAL A 202 -2.28 11.09 20.39
CA VAL A 202 -2.57 12.23 19.51
C VAL A 202 -3.96 12.82 19.82
N ALA A 203 -4.95 11.97 20.14
CA ALA A 203 -6.28 12.38 20.55
C ALA A 203 -6.29 13.13 21.89
N GLU A 204 -5.39 12.82 22.82
CA GLU A 204 -5.20 13.56 24.06
C GLU A 204 -4.74 15.02 23.81
N SER A 205 -4.03 15.23 22.72
CA SER A 205 -3.57 16.56 22.31
C SER A 205 -4.56 17.31 21.43
N ALA A 206 -5.72 16.73 21.07
CA ALA A 206 -6.69 17.34 20.17
C ALA A 206 -7.41 18.53 20.82
N ASP A 207 -7.69 19.55 20.01
CA ASP A 207 -8.57 20.68 20.41
C ASP A 207 -10.03 20.24 20.43
N LEU A 208 -10.35 19.22 19.61
CA LEU A 208 -11.66 18.57 19.57
C LEU A 208 -11.46 17.08 19.31
N PHE A 209 -11.93 16.25 20.24
CA PHE A 209 -11.94 14.80 20.08
C PHE A 209 -13.38 14.30 20.04
N LEU A 210 -13.76 13.69 18.91
CA LEU A 210 -15.05 13.03 18.72
C LEU A 210 -14.82 11.53 18.92
N GLN A 211 -15.16 11.04 20.10
CA GLN A 211 -15.11 9.60 20.39
C GLN A 211 -16.41 8.94 19.94
N ILE A 212 -16.42 8.42 18.73
CA ILE A 212 -17.60 7.84 18.09
C ILE A 212 -17.75 6.36 18.40
N ARG A 213 -18.98 5.86 18.26
CA ARG A 213 -19.23 4.41 18.22
C ARG A 213 -18.71 3.83 16.91
N PRO A 214 -18.11 2.62 16.92
CA PRO A 214 -17.65 1.96 15.69
C PRO A 214 -18.77 1.83 14.65
N GLY A 215 -18.45 2.10 13.37
CA GLY A 215 -19.39 1.95 12.26
C GLY A 215 -20.36 3.11 12.05
N THR A 216 -20.21 4.22 12.79
CA THR A 216 -21.09 5.39 12.68
C THR A 216 -20.48 6.56 11.89
N GLU A 217 -19.35 6.35 11.26
CA GLU A 217 -18.58 7.36 10.54
C GLU A 217 -19.37 8.02 9.41
N VAL A 218 -20.11 7.24 8.61
CA VAL A 218 -20.94 7.77 7.51
C VAL A 218 -22.00 8.73 8.03
N THR A 219 -22.65 8.37 9.15
CA THR A 219 -23.65 9.22 9.83
C THR A 219 -23.00 10.50 10.33
N LEU A 220 -21.81 10.42 10.93
CA LEU A 220 -21.06 11.59 11.39
C LEU A 220 -20.76 12.56 10.24
N TYR A 221 -20.17 12.05 9.16
CA TYR A 221 -19.80 12.89 8.00
C TYR A 221 -21.02 13.44 7.27
N GLY A 222 -22.12 12.68 7.19
CA GLY A 222 -23.39 13.17 6.66
C GLY A 222 -23.95 14.34 7.49
N ALA A 223 -23.93 14.23 8.82
CA ALA A 223 -24.33 15.32 9.70
C ALA A 223 -23.40 16.55 9.61
N MET A 224 -22.08 16.32 9.48
CA MET A 224 -21.14 17.43 9.23
C MET A 224 -21.43 18.13 7.91
N ALA A 225 -21.71 17.36 6.83
CA ALA A 225 -22.10 17.93 5.54
C ALA A 225 -23.39 18.72 5.64
N LYS A 226 -24.41 18.23 6.38
CA LYS A 226 -25.63 18.99 6.67
C LYS A 226 -25.34 20.35 7.29
N VAL A 227 -24.52 20.37 8.34
CA VAL A 227 -24.14 21.63 9.01
C VAL A 227 -23.50 22.63 8.02
N ILE A 228 -22.58 22.14 7.16
CA ILE A 228 -21.90 22.96 6.15
C ILE A 228 -22.92 23.52 5.15
N VAL A 229 -23.84 22.69 4.66
CA VAL A 229 -24.87 23.07 3.70
C VAL A 229 -25.86 24.09 4.32
N ASP A 230 -26.42 23.78 5.49
CA ASP A 230 -27.45 24.60 6.13
C ASP A 230 -26.93 25.97 6.58
N ARG A 231 -25.65 26.05 6.92
CA ARG A 231 -24.99 27.31 7.29
C ARG A 231 -24.38 28.09 6.11
N GLY A 232 -24.53 27.57 4.89
CA GLY A 232 -24.01 28.24 3.68
C GLY A 232 -22.47 28.31 3.65
N LEU A 233 -21.78 27.32 4.23
CA LEU A 233 -20.33 27.26 4.35
C LEU A 233 -19.65 26.48 3.21
N MET A 234 -20.39 26.15 2.16
CA MET A 234 -19.84 25.48 0.97
C MET A 234 -18.95 26.42 0.17
N ASP A 235 -17.84 25.93 -0.36
CA ASP A 235 -17.05 26.64 -1.37
C ASP A 235 -17.69 26.47 -2.76
N LEU A 236 -18.70 27.30 -3.04
CA LEU A 236 -19.44 27.21 -4.30
C LEU A 236 -18.57 27.47 -5.53
N ALA A 237 -17.56 28.31 -5.42
CA ALA A 237 -16.66 28.61 -6.53
C ALA A 237 -15.82 27.37 -6.90
N PHE A 238 -15.27 26.69 -5.91
CA PHE A 238 -14.55 25.43 -6.11
C PHE A 238 -15.50 24.34 -6.66
N ILE A 239 -16.67 24.18 -6.06
CA ILE A 239 -17.64 23.15 -6.43
C ILE A 239 -18.05 23.32 -7.90
N GLN A 240 -18.44 24.51 -8.31
CA GLN A 240 -18.87 24.78 -9.67
C GLN A 240 -17.75 24.59 -10.71
N ALA A 241 -16.51 24.90 -10.34
CA ALA A 241 -15.37 24.76 -11.23
C ALA A 241 -14.80 23.33 -11.32
N ARG A 242 -14.96 22.50 -10.26
CA ARG A 242 -14.20 21.27 -10.10
C ARG A 242 -15.02 20.02 -9.78
N CYS A 243 -16.26 20.16 -9.31
CA CYS A 243 -17.07 19.03 -8.88
C CYS A 243 -18.22 18.74 -9.86
N ARG A 244 -18.57 17.47 -9.97
CA ARG A 244 -19.74 16.98 -10.71
C ARG A 244 -20.74 16.36 -9.72
N ASN A 245 -22.00 16.33 -10.07
CA ASN A 245 -23.07 15.66 -9.31
C ASN A 245 -23.18 16.12 -7.84
N TYR A 246 -22.89 17.39 -7.55
CA TYR A 246 -22.92 17.89 -6.16
C TYR A 246 -24.37 18.14 -5.67
N GLU A 247 -25.33 18.48 -6.55
CA GLU A 247 -26.70 18.77 -6.17
C GLU A 247 -27.41 17.55 -5.52
N PRO A 248 -27.29 16.31 -6.04
CA PRO A 248 -27.81 15.12 -5.35
C PRO A 248 -27.20 14.95 -3.97
N PHE A 249 -25.88 15.16 -3.82
CA PHE A 249 -25.19 15.08 -2.55
C PHE A 249 -25.70 16.14 -1.54
N VAL A 250 -25.90 17.37 -1.98
CA VAL A 250 -26.43 18.44 -1.13
C VAL A 250 -27.86 18.14 -0.68
N ARG A 251 -28.71 17.58 -1.57
CA ARG A 251 -30.05 17.13 -1.17
C ARG A 251 -29.99 16.05 -0.10
N GLN A 252 -29.19 15.02 -0.32
CA GLN A 252 -29.02 13.93 0.66
C GLN A 252 -28.44 14.44 2.00
N ALA A 253 -27.48 15.39 1.96
CA ALA A 253 -26.92 15.96 3.17
C ALA A 253 -27.98 16.68 4.02
N ARG A 254 -28.98 17.33 3.42
CA ARG A 254 -30.08 18.00 4.13
C ARG A 254 -31.01 17.05 4.85
N ASP A 255 -31.11 15.79 4.41
CA ASP A 255 -31.98 14.78 4.99
C ASP A 255 -31.43 14.21 6.33
N TYR A 256 -30.18 14.47 6.67
CA TYR A 256 -29.64 14.08 7.97
C TYR A 256 -30.28 14.92 9.08
N ASP A 257 -30.54 14.28 10.23
CA ASP A 257 -30.91 14.95 11.47
C ASP A 257 -29.68 15.03 12.40
N LEU A 258 -29.30 16.24 12.81
CA LEU A 258 -28.09 16.45 13.61
C LEU A 258 -28.21 15.84 15.02
N LEU A 259 -29.41 15.88 15.64
CA LEU A 259 -29.63 15.33 16.96
C LEU A 259 -29.64 13.80 16.94
N GLN A 260 -30.30 13.24 15.94
CA GLN A 260 -30.30 11.81 15.71
C GLN A 260 -28.88 11.29 15.42
N ALA A 261 -28.13 11.99 14.57
CA ALA A 261 -26.74 11.65 14.27
C ALA A 261 -25.84 11.71 15.51
N ALA A 262 -26.04 12.71 16.37
CA ALA A 262 -25.33 12.84 17.65
C ALA A 262 -25.61 11.61 18.56
N GLU A 263 -26.86 11.21 18.65
CA GLU A 263 -27.26 10.02 19.41
C GLU A 263 -26.65 8.74 18.81
N VAL A 264 -26.76 8.52 17.52
CA VAL A 264 -26.17 7.35 16.82
C VAL A 264 -24.67 7.28 17.01
N CYS A 265 -23.97 8.39 16.81
CA CYS A 265 -22.50 8.44 16.92
C CYS A 265 -22.01 8.41 18.39
N GLY A 266 -22.86 8.77 19.35
CA GLY A 266 -22.47 8.86 20.76
C GLY A 266 -21.65 10.10 21.10
N VAL A 267 -21.80 11.19 20.32
CA VAL A 267 -21.13 12.48 20.53
C VAL A 267 -22.16 13.61 20.57
N SER A 268 -21.82 14.76 21.16
CA SER A 268 -22.78 15.86 21.20
C SER A 268 -22.97 16.52 19.82
N ALA A 269 -24.18 16.99 19.54
CA ALA A 269 -24.50 17.75 18.33
C ALA A 269 -23.58 18.99 18.17
N GLY A 270 -23.28 19.68 19.27
CA GLY A 270 -22.35 20.81 19.27
C GLY A 270 -20.91 20.44 18.89
N ALA A 271 -20.45 19.22 19.21
CA ALA A 271 -19.13 18.74 18.79
C ALA A 271 -19.09 18.46 17.28
N ILE A 272 -20.15 17.84 16.72
CA ILE A 272 -20.29 17.63 15.28
C ILE A 272 -20.28 18.98 14.55
N GLU A 273 -21.07 19.93 15.04
CA GLU A 273 -21.17 21.28 14.48
C GLU A 273 -19.84 22.02 14.54
N ALA A 274 -19.13 21.97 15.67
CA ALA A 274 -17.82 22.62 15.84
C ALA A 274 -16.76 22.04 14.89
N ALA A 275 -16.76 20.71 14.66
CA ALA A 275 -15.87 20.06 13.71
C ALA A 275 -16.17 20.51 12.27
N ALA A 276 -17.44 20.47 11.86
CA ALA A 276 -17.89 20.88 10.54
C ALA A 276 -17.53 22.31 10.21
N ILE A 277 -17.85 23.24 11.12
CA ILE A 277 -17.55 24.68 10.96
C ILE A 277 -16.04 24.92 10.92
N SER A 278 -15.26 24.22 11.73
CA SER A 278 -13.80 24.36 11.74
C SER A 278 -13.19 24.04 10.38
N ILE A 279 -13.59 22.91 9.78
CA ILE A 279 -13.09 22.48 8.46
C ILE A 279 -13.56 23.45 7.38
N ALA A 280 -14.84 23.87 7.41
CA ALA A 280 -15.42 24.70 6.37
C ALA A 280 -14.89 26.14 6.38
N ARG A 281 -14.48 26.66 7.53
CA ARG A 281 -13.92 28.01 7.67
C ARG A 281 -12.40 28.04 7.59
N ALA A 282 -11.74 26.91 7.52
CA ALA A 282 -10.30 26.86 7.39
C ALA A 282 -9.85 27.46 6.06
N ARG A 283 -8.82 28.30 6.08
CA ARG A 283 -8.13 28.69 4.85
C ARG A 283 -7.51 27.45 4.18
N ALA A 284 -7.00 26.52 4.98
CA ALA A 284 -6.46 25.26 4.52
C ALA A 284 -6.72 24.15 5.56
N ALA A 285 -7.43 23.10 5.16
CA ALA A 285 -7.66 21.93 6.01
C ALA A 285 -7.09 20.66 5.37
N THR A 286 -6.33 19.90 6.16
CA THR A 286 -5.83 18.59 5.75
C THR A 286 -6.53 17.48 6.53
N VAL A 287 -6.99 16.46 5.81
CA VAL A 287 -7.57 15.24 6.38
C VAL A 287 -6.58 14.10 6.25
N LEU A 288 -6.31 13.42 7.37
CA LEU A 288 -5.46 12.23 7.44
C LEU A 288 -6.30 11.03 7.84
N TYR A 289 -6.17 9.93 7.10
CA TYR A 289 -6.70 8.63 7.48
C TYR A 289 -5.72 7.51 7.09
N SER A 290 -5.87 6.30 7.65
CA SER A 290 -5.06 5.15 7.26
C SER A 290 -5.77 4.33 6.20
N THR A 291 -5.06 3.98 5.12
CA THR A 291 -5.54 3.07 4.07
C THR A 291 -5.64 1.63 4.55
N SER A 292 -4.89 1.27 5.59
CA SER A 292 -4.83 -0.09 6.16
C SER A 292 -5.79 -0.27 7.34
N MET A 293 -6.70 0.66 7.58
CA MET A 293 -7.67 0.50 8.66
C MET A 293 -8.73 -0.48 8.27
N GLU A 294 -8.74 -1.53 9.05
CA GLU A 294 -9.69 -2.62 9.06
C GLU A 294 -11.11 -2.14 8.78
N ALA A 295 -11.71 -2.73 7.76
CA ALA A 295 -13.15 -2.69 7.50
C ALA A 295 -13.80 -1.30 7.29
N ARG A 296 -13.06 -0.24 6.96
CA ARG A 296 -13.73 0.98 6.50
C ARG A 296 -14.39 0.73 5.15
N SER A 297 -15.68 0.98 5.11
CA SER A 297 -16.42 0.88 3.86
C SER A 297 -15.96 1.96 2.88
N ARG A 298 -16.08 1.68 1.58
CA ARG A 298 -15.87 2.67 0.52
C ARG A 298 -16.68 3.95 0.78
N GLN A 299 -17.93 3.79 1.27
CA GLN A 299 -18.80 4.92 1.59
C GLN A 299 -18.24 5.81 2.71
N THR A 300 -17.62 5.24 3.74
CA THR A 300 -16.98 6.02 4.81
C THR A 300 -15.87 6.91 4.27
N ILE A 301 -15.03 6.36 3.40
CA ILE A 301 -13.91 7.11 2.81
C ILE A 301 -14.44 8.16 1.84
N GLN A 302 -15.43 7.83 1.01
CA GLN A 302 -16.10 8.80 0.12
C GLN A 302 -16.75 9.94 0.92
N ALA A 303 -17.37 9.63 2.08
CA ALA A 303 -18.02 10.65 2.90
C ALA A 303 -17.01 11.68 3.44
N VAL A 304 -15.84 11.25 3.93
CA VAL A 304 -14.82 12.19 4.39
C VAL A 304 -14.19 12.97 3.22
N ILE A 305 -13.98 12.34 2.06
CA ILE A 305 -13.50 13.04 0.87
C ILE A 305 -14.51 14.09 0.40
N ASN A 306 -15.80 13.78 0.43
CA ASN A 306 -16.85 14.72 0.07
C ASN A 306 -16.87 15.96 0.96
N LEU A 307 -16.51 15.87 2.25
CA LEU A 307 -16.34 17.06 3.09
C LEU A 307 -15.18 17.95 2.61
N VAL A 308 -14.08 17.35 2.16
CA VAL A 308 -12.93 18.07 1.59
C VAL A 308 -13.34 18.81 0.31
N LEU A 309 -14.09 18.12 -0.58
CA LEU A 309 -14.59 18.71 -1.83
C LEU A 309 -15.63 19.80 -1.56
N LEU A 310 -16.56 19.58 -0.63
CA LEU A 310 -17.62 20.54 -0.28
C LEU A 310 -17.07 21.88 0.23
N THR A 311 -15.91 21.83 0.87
CA THR A 311 -15.25 22.97 1.49
C THR A 311 -14.05 23.52 0.70
N GLY A 312 -13.82 22.99 -0.52
CA GLY A 312 -12.74 23.42 -1.41
C GLY A 312 -11.33 23.16 -0.85
N ASN A 313 -11.18 22.25 0.11
CA ASN A 313 -9.89 21.94 0.75
C ASN A 313 -9.05 20.96 -0.07
N LEU A 314 -8.84 21.26 -1.35
CA LEU A 314 -8.07 20.43 -2.28
C LEU A 314 -7.27 21.30 -3.25
N GLY A 315 -6.05 20.88 -3.58
CA GLY A 315 -5.24 21.47 -4.66
C GLY A 315 -4.57 22.80 -4.28
N ARG A 316 -4.38 23.09 -3.00
CA ARG A 316 -3.63 24.25 -2.48
C ARG A 316 -2.74 23.86 -1.30
N PRO A 317 -1.66 24.61 -1.00
CA PRO A 317 -0.78 24.32 0.13
C PRO A 317 -1.56 24.20 1.45
N GLY A 318 -1.21 23.23 2.27
CA GLY A 318 -1.85 22.96 3.56
C GLY A 318 -3.25 22.35 3.50
N ALA A 319 -3.77 22.07 2.30
CA ALA A 319 -5.11 21.51 2.11
C ALA A 319 -5.07 20.24 1.28
N GLY A 320 -5.83 19.22 1.68
CA GLY A 320 -5.92 17.97 0.96
C GLY A 320 -6.17 16.75 1.82
N ILE A 321 -5.88 15.61 1.23
CA ILE A 321 -6.08 14.28 1.79
C ILE A 321 -4.74 13.56 1.87
N LEU A 322 -4.35 13.12 3.05
CA LEU A 322 -3.25 12.20 3.30
C LEU A 322 -3.81 10.82 3.59
N ALA A 323 -3.91 10.00 2.56
CA ALA A 323 -4.22 8.58 2.66
C ALA A 323 -2.95 7.83 3.07
N LEU A 324 -2.81 7.54 4.36
CA LEU A 324 -1.57 7.05 4.94
C LEU A 324 -1.47 5.53 4.89
N SER A 325 -0.35 5.00 4.41
CA SER A 325 -0.06 3.56 4.43
C SER A 325 0.92 3.18 5.55
N GLU A 326 0.62 2.08 6.23
CA GLU A 326 1.51 1.46 7.20
C GLU A 326 2.57 0.57 6.55
N GLN A 327 2.43 0.29 5.27
CA GLN A 327 3.38 -0.48 4.46
C GLN A 327 4.10 0.46 3.50
N ASN A 328 5.41 0.25 3.35
CA ASN A 328 6.29 1.25 2.75
C ASN A 328 5.99 1.56 1.28
N ASN A 329 5.54 0.60 0.48
CA ASN A 329 5.37 0.76 -0.96
C ASN A 329 3.95 0.44 -1.46
N LEU A 330 2.91 0.61 -0.63
CA LEU A 330 1.54 0.36 -1.08
C LEU A 330 1.20 1.19 -2.33
N GLN A 331 1.57 2.47 -2.34
CA GLN A 331 1.37 3.33 -3.51
C GLN A 331 2.09 2.75 -4.74
N GLY A 332 3.38 2.41 -4.60
CA GLY A 332 4.18 1.94 -5.72
C GLY A 332 3.73 0.60 -6.29
N VAL A 333 3.41 -0.39 -5.46
CA VAL A 333 2.95 -1.69 -5.99
C VAL A 333 1.62 -1.56 -6.74
N CYS A 334 0.74 -0.65 -6.32
CA CYS A 334 -0.48 -0.34 -7.06
C CYS A 334 -0.19 0.44 -8.35
N ASP A 335 0.73 1.44 -8.31
CA ASP A 335 1.17 2.17 -9.50
C ASP A 335 1.77 1.23 -10.56
N MET A 336 2.48 0.18 -10.12
CA MET A 336 3.08 -0.86 -10.97
C MET A 336 2.05 -1.87 -11.50
N GLY A 337 0.77 -1.78 -11.13
CA GLY A 337 -0.29 -2.62 -11.64
C GLY A 337 -0.45 -3.97 -10.93
N MET A 338 -0.01 -4.12 -9.68
CA MET A 338 -0.33 -5.30 -8.85
C MET A 338 -1.77 -5.22 -8.31
N LEU A 339 -2.71 -5.10 -9.24
CA LEU A 339 -4.15 -5.10 -9.04
C LEU A 339 -4.81 -5.92 -10.15
N PRO A 340 -5.84 -6.73 -9.86
CA PRO A 340 -6.37 -7.71 -10.82
C PRO A 340 -7.08 -7.08 -12.01
N ASP A 341 -7.59 -5.86 -11.87
CA ASP A 341 -8.35 -5.11 -12.87
C ASP A 341 -7.59 -3.91 -13.44
N ARG A 342 -6.34 -3.66 -13.00
CA ARG A 342 -5.53 -2.50 -13.40
C ARG A 342 -4.17 -2.92 -13.96
N LEU A 343 -3.79 -2.22 -15.01
CA LEU A 343 -2.46 -2.22 -15.60
C LEU A 343 -1.60 -1.15 -14.91
N PRO A 344 -0.28 -1.11 -15.13
CA PRO A 344 0.58 -0.01 -14.66
C PRO A 344 -0.02 1.36 -14.94
N GLY A 345 0.07 2.27 -13.96
CA GLY A 345 -0.54 3.61 -14.02
C GLY A 345 -2.05 3.62 -13.81
N TYR A 346 -2.63 2.64 -13.13
CA TYR A 346 -4.07 2.50 -12.83
C TYR A 346 -4.99 2.40 -14.05
N ARG A 347 -4.45 2.13 -15.24
CA ARG A 347 -5.26 1.94 -16.45
C ARG A 347 -6.06 0.64 -16.34
N GLN A 348 -7.30 0.68 -16.78
CA GLN A 348 -8.16 -0.52 -16.68
C GLN A 348 -7.68 -1.63 -17.61
N VAL A 349 -7.68 -2.87 -17.11
CA VAL A 349 -7.41 -4.07 -17.93
C VAL A 349 -8.40 -4.18 -19.11
N ALA A 350 -9.66 -3.76 -18.93
CA ALA A 350 -10.66 -3.75 -19.99
C ALA A 350 -10.42 -2.69 -21.09
N ASP A 351 -9.58 -1.68 -20.85
CA ASP A 351 -9.26 -0.64 -21.84
C ASP A 351 -8.35 -1.20 -22.95
N ALA A 352 -8.90 -1.29 -24.15
CA ALA A 352 -8.19 -1.83 -25.31
C ALA A 352 -6.99 -0.96 -25.74
N ALA A 353 -7.08 0.36 -25.59
CA ALA A 353 -5.99 1.27 -25.94
C ALA A 353 -4.81 1.10 -24.97
N ALA A 354 -5.09 1.05 -23.67
CA ALA A 354 -4.07 0.81 -22.64
C ALA A 354 -3.37 -0.54 -22.82
N ARG A 355 -4.12 -1.60 -23.15
CA ARG A 355 -3.51 -2.91 -23.46
C ARG A 355 -2.65 -2.85 -24.72
N SER A 356 -3.10 -2.21 -25.78
CA SER A 356 -2.37 -2.13 -27.04
C SER A 356 -0.99 -1.47 -26.91
N GLU A 357 -0.87 -0.45 -26.04
CA GLU A 357 0.42 0.17 -25.74
C GLU A 357 1.36 -0.84 -25.07
N LEU A 358 0.89 -1.55 -24.05
CA LEU A 358 1.69 -2.54 -23.33
C LEU A 358 1.93 -3.80 -24.17
N ASP A 359 1.00 -4.21 -25.02
CA ASP A 359 1.19 -5.29 -25.99
C ASP A 359 2.38 -4.98 -26.91
N SER A 360 2.49 -3.74 -27.36
CA SER A 360 3.58 -3.27 -28.19
C SER A 360 4.90 -3.20 -27.41
N LEU A 361 4.88 -2.65 -26.19
CA LEU A 361 6.07 -2.51 -25.35
C LEU A 361 6.64 -3.86 -24.92
N TRP A 362 5.78 -4.80 -24.54
CA TRP A 362 6.18 -6.12 -24.04
C TRP A 362 6.23 -7.20 -25.12
N ASN A 363 5.90 -6.83 -26.35
CA ASN A 363 5.81 -7.73 -27.51
C ASN A 363 4.98 -9.00 -27.21
N THR A 364 3.76 -8.80 -26.72
CA THR A 364 2.84 -9.87 -26.32
C THR A 364 1.38 -9.44 -26.51
N ARG A 365 0.44 -10.34 -26.29
CA ARG A 365 -0.98 -10.03 -26.22
C ARG A 365 -1.50 -10.25 -24.81
N LEU A 366 -1.92 -9.17 -24.15
CA LEU A 366 -2.37 -9.21 -22.77
C LEU A 366 -3.82 -9.71 -22.65
N PRO A 367 -4.15 -10.44 -21.57
CA PRO A 367 -5.51 -10.83 -21.27
C PRO A 367 -6.40 -9.60 -21.01
N ALA A 368 -7.64 -9.64 -21.51
CA ALA A 368 -8.58 -8.51 -21.45
C ALA A 368 -9.55 -8.58 -20.26
N THR A 369 -9.66 -9.74 -19.63
CA THR A 369 -10.57 -9.98 -18.51
C THR A 369 -9.85 -9.67 -17.19
N PRO A 370 -10.48 -8.92 -16.25
CA PRO A 370 -9.94 -8.77 -14.91
C PRO A 370 -9.65 -10.11 -14.23
N GLY A 371 -8.61 -10.14 -13.41
CA GLY A 371 -8.27 -11.29 -12.59
C GLY A 371 -9.09 -11.37 -11.30
N ILE A 372 -8.74 -12.34 -10.46
CA ILE A 372 -9.37 -12.61 -9.17
C ILE A 372 -8.65 -11.82 -8.08
N PRO A 373 -9.34 -11.02 -7.24
CA PRO A 373 -8.69 -10.30 -6.15
C PRO A 373 -8.23 -11.23 -5.02
N ALA A 374 -7.18 -10.82 -4.31
CA ALA A 374 -6.60 -11.59 -3.20
C ALA A 374 -7.63 -11.94 -2.11
N SER A 375 -8.62 -11.09 -1.86
CA SER A 375 -9.72 -11.37 -0.94
C SER A 375 -10.53 -12.60 -1.31
N SER A 376 -10.71 -12.84 -2.61
CA SER A 376 -11.40 -14.04 -3.11
C SER A 376 -10.45 -15.24 -3.21
N LEU A 377 -9.15 -15.00 -3.47
CA LEU A 377 -8.13 -16.05 -3.52
C LEU A 377 -7.87 -16.69 -2.16
N LEU A 378 -8.05 -15.91 -1.09
CA LEU A 378 -7.78 -16.32 0.30
C LEU A 378 -9.04 -16.68 1.08
N ALA A 379 -10.24 -16.47 0.53
CA ALA A 379 -11.49 -16.83 1.17
C ALA A 379 -11.78 -18.34 0.99
N ASN A 380 -12.29 -18.99 2.03
CA ASN A 380 -12.74 -20.38 1.96
C ASN A 380 -13.95 -20.50 1.02
N GLY A 381 -13.78 -21.08 -0.16
CA GLY A 381 -14.82 -21.31 -1.17
C GLY A 381 -14.27 -21.16 -2.58
N ASP A 382 -14.78 -21.81 -3.57
CA ASP A 382 -14.54 -21.70 -5.03
C ASP A 382 -13.08 -21.62 -5.58
N HIS A 383 -12.06 -22.03 -4.81
CA HIS A 383 -10.66 -22.10 -5.28
C HIS A 383 -10.39 -23.27 -6.26
N HIS A 384 -11.39 -24.04 -6.62
CA HIS A 384 -11.24 -25.25 -7.45
C HIS A 384 -10.57 -25.01 -8.80
N GLN A 385 -10.46 -23.74 -9.24
CA GLN A 385 -9.78 -23.39 -10.49
C GLN A 385 -8.30 -23.05 -10.32
N LEU A 386 -7.86 -22.62 -9.13
CA LEU A 386 -6.45 -22.27 -8.89
C LEU A 386 -5.65 -23.51 -8.53
N LYS A 387 -4.52 -23.67 -9.20
CA LYS A 387 -3.56 -24.77 -9.02
C LYS A 387 -2.18 -24.31 -8.60
N ALA A 388 -1.87 -23.04 -8.79
CA ALA A 388 -0.59 -22.51 -8.35
C ALA A 388 -0.74 -21.10 -7.77
N VAL A 389 0.07 -20.80 -6.74
CA VAL A 389 0.23 -19.47 -6.19
C VAL A 389 1.73 -19.15 -6.01
N TRP A 390 2.10 -17.94 -6.46
CA TRP A 390 3.42 -17.38 -6.23
C TRP A 390 3.28 -16.14 -5.33
N MET A 391 3.92 -16.15 -4.17
CA MET A 391 3.86 -15.09 -3.18
C MET A 391 5.25 -14.44 -3.01
N CYS A 392 5.32 -13.13 -3.25
CA CYS A 392 6.54 -12.34 -3.08
C CYS A 392 6.44 -11.46 -1.84
N HIS A 393 7.29 -11.69 -0.83
CA HIS A 393 7.29 -11.00 0.46
C HIS A 393 5.93 -10.95 1.17
N TYR A 394 5.00 -11.79 0.76
CA TYR A 394 3.65 -11.83 1.29
C TYR A 394 3.47 -13.01 2.24
N ASP A 395 2.95 -12.72 3.42
CA ASP A 395 2.55 -13.74 4.39
C ASP A 395 1.02 -13.66 4.60
N PRO A 396 0.26 -14.60 4.04
CA PRO A 396 -1.19 -14.62 4.17
C PRO A 396 -1.65 -14.83 5.62
N ALA A 397 -0.85 -15.48 6.46
CA ALA A 397 -1.16 -15.68 7.88
C ALA A 397 -1.32 -14.36 8.64
N SER A 398 -0.64 -13.30 8.19
CA SER A 398 -0.76 -11.97 8.78
C SER A 398 -2.12 -11.31 8.51
N ALA A 399 -2.87 -11.80 7.54
CA ALA A 399 -4.12 -11.22 7.08
C ALA A 399 -5.38 -11.95 7.60
N ALA A 400 -5.38 -13.29 7.65
CA ALA A 400 -6.60 -14.08 7.89
C ALA A 400 -6.45 -15.21 8.91
N GLY A 401 -5.24 -15.44 9.43
CA GLY A 401 -4.94 -16.63 10.25
C GLY A 401 -4.76 -17.90 9.41
N MET A 402 -3.78 -18.74 9.82
CA MET A 402 -3.44 -19.94 9.04
C MET A 402 -4.41 -21.10 9.20
N GLU A 403 -5.20 -21.13 10.27
CA GLU A 403 -6.20 -22.19 10.46
C GLU A 403 -7.27 -22.16 9.37
N GLU A 404 -7.68 -20.94 8.96
CA GLU A 404 -8.67 -20.75 7.90
C GLU A 404 -8.08 -20.96 6.49
N LEU A 405 -6.79 -20.66 6.31
CA LEU A 405 -6.11 -20.73 5.01
C LEU A 405 -5.48 -22.09 4.72
N GLY A 406 -5.20 -22.89 5.77
CA GLY A 406 -4.45 -24.12 5.66
C GLY A 406 -5.06 -25.14 4.69
N ASP A 407 -6.38 -25.24 4.66
CA ASP A 407 -7.07 -26.16 3.76
C ASP A 407 -7.00 -25.70 2.30
N SER A 408 -7.13 -24.40 2.05
CA SER A 408 -6.97 -23.82 0.69
C SER A 408 -5.57 -24.04 0.12
N PHE A 409 -4.52 -23.99 0.98
CA PHE A 409 -3.14 -24.19 0.53
C PHE A 409 -2.82 -25.64 0.17
N ARG A 410 -3.54 -26.62 0.71
CA ARG A 410 -3.35 -28.05 0.38
C ARG A 410 -3.82 -28.42 -1.02
N ASP A 411 -4.72 -27.61 -1.60
CA ASP A 411 -5.29 -27.85 -2.92
C ASP A 411 -4.41 -27.32 -4.06
N PHE A 412 -3.38 -26.49 -3.73
CA PHE A 412 -2.43 -26.05 -4.72
C PHE A 412 -1.44 -27.16 -5.11
N GLU A 413 -1.21 -27.27 -6.41
CA GLU A 413 -0.18 -28.13 -6.99
C GLU A 413 1.21 -27.50 -7.01
N LEU A 414 1.28 -26.18 -6.79
CA LEU A 414 2.52 -25.41 -6.68
C LEU A 414 2.34 -24.18 -5.80
N VAL A 415 3.13 -24.11 -4.74
CA VAL A 415 3.26 -22.93 -3.87
C VAL A 415 4.70 -22.43 -3.91
N VAL A 416 4.91 -21.23 -4.48
CA VAL A 416 6.22 -20.58 -4.57
C VAL A 416 6.25 -19.40 -3.60
N LEU A 417 7.23 -19.35 -2.70
CA LEU A 417 7.49 -18.23 -1.80
C LEU A 417 8.80 -17.55 -2.15
N GLN A 418 8.78 -16.22 -2.33
CA GLN A 418 9.99 -15.39 -2.36
C GLN A 418 10.03 -14.54 -1.08
N GLN A 419 11.01 -14.77 -0.20
CA GLN A 419 11.02 -14.11 1.10
C GLN A 419 12.38 -14.18 1.82
N LEU A 420 12.52 -13.41 2.91
CA LEU A 420 13.74 -13.32 3.70
C LEU A 420 13.86 -14.43 4.75
N PHE A 421 12.74 -14.89 5.29
CA PHE A 421 12.65 -15.83 6.41
C PHE A 421 11.60 -16.89 6.12
N LEU A 422 11.70 -18.05 6.78
CA LEU A 422 10.56 -18.97 6.85
C LEU A 422 9.44 -18.36 7.70
N ASN A 423 8.21 -18.57 7.26
CA ASN A 423 7.00 -18.15 7.94
C ASN A 423 5.98 -19.28 8.01
N GLU A 424 4.79 -19.04 8.52
CA GLU A 424 3.72 -20.04 8.61
C GLU A 424 3.35 -20.63 7.24
N ALA A 425 3.31 -19.83 6.18
CA ALA A 425 3.00 -20.29 4.82
C ALA A 425 4.07 -21.25 4.28
N SER A 426 5.29 -21.23 4.81
CA SER A 426 6.39 -22.12 4.39
C SER A 426 6.09 -23.61 4.63
N ARG A 427 5.14 -23.92 5.51
CA ARG A 427 4.66 -25.30 5.74
C ARG A 427 4.04 -25.92 4.49
N TYR A 428 3.47 -25.08 3.63
CA TYR A 428 2.77 -25.47 2.40
C TYR A 428 3.60 -25.24 1.14
N ALA A 429 4.75 -24.54 1.27
CA ALA A 429 5.58 -24.21 0.12
C ALA A 429 6.24 -25.44 -0.50
N ASP A 430 6.19 -25.52 -1.83
CA ASP A 430 7.01 -26.46 -2.61
C ASP A 430 8.40 -25.90 -2.84
N VAL A 431 8.48 -24.57 -3.01
CA VAL A 431 9.73 -23.84 -3.25
C VAL A 431 9.78 -22.59 -2.40
N VAL A 432 10.93 -22.33 -1.75
CA VAL A 432 11.23 -21.06 -1.10
C VAL A 432 12.47 -20.46 -1.75
N LEU A 433 12.32 -19.27 -2.31
CA LEU A 433 13.38 -18.51 -2.99
C LEU A 433 13.80 -17.34 -2.08
N PRO A 434 14.98 -17.37 -1.47
CA PRO A 434 15.46 -16.28 -0.63
C PRO A 434 15.75 -15.03 -1.46
N THR A 435 15.48 -13.85 -0.88
CA THR A 435 15.68 -12.56 -1.54
C THR A 435 16.67 -11.70 -0.80
N THR A 436 17.15 -10.64 -1.48
CA THR A 436 17.95 -9.59 -0.87
C THR A 436 17.15 -8.79 0.16
N ALA A 437 17.83 -8.27 1.17
CA ALA A 437 17.25 -7.43 2.21
C ALA A 437 17.54 -5.94 1.96
N PHE A 438 16.94 -5.11 2.80
CA PHE A 438 17.20 -3.67 2.85
C PHE A 438 18.70 -3.38 2.97
N GLY A 439 19.20 -2.53 2.06
CA GLY A 439 20.61 -2.15 1.99
C GLY A 439 21.50 -3.07 1.14
N GLU A 440 21.01 -4.22 0.70
CA GLU A 440 21.76 -5.18 -0.14
C GLU A 440 21.53 -4.98 -1.64
N GLU A 441 20.55 -4.16 -2.01
CA GLU A 441 20.25 -3.83 -3.41
C GLU A 441 19.86 -2.37 -3.59
N GLN A 442 19.93 -1.90 -4.82
CA GLN A 442 19.47 -0.57 -5.22
C GLN A 442 18.14 -0.71 -5.95
N VAL A 443 17.06 -0.26 -5.30
CA VAL A 443 15.68 -0.35 -5.81
C VAL A 443 14.89 0.89 -5.41
N SER A 444 13.70 1.07 -5.98
CA SER A 444 12.85 2.21 -5.67
C SER A 444 11.58 1.83 -4.91
N PHE A 445 11.07 2.81 -4.15
CA PHE A 445 9.80 2.72 -3.41
C PHE A 445 9.04 4.02 -3.57
N THR A 446 7.71 3.95 -3.63
CA THR A 446 6.83 5.13 -3.68
C THR A 446 6.15 5.35 -2.34
N SER A 447 6.47 6.46 -1.68
CA SER A 447 5.90 6.79 -0.37
C SER A 447 4.40 7.13 -0.45
N THR A 448 3.74 7.15 0.69
CA THR A 448 2.32 7.52 0.83
C THR A 448 2.00 8.93 0.30
N GLU A 449 2.98 9.83 0.23
CA GLU A 449 2.87 11.17 -0.38
C GLU A 449 3.29 11.21 -1.86
N ARG A 450 3.31 10.07 -2.54
CA ARG A 450 3.67 9.89 -3.97
C ARG A 450 5.11 10.26 -4.31
N ARG A 451 6.01 10.21 -3.37
CA ARG A 451 7.43 10.44 -3.62
C ARG A 451 8.12 9.13 -3.97
N ILE A 452 8.61 9.02 -5.20
CA ILE A 452 9.48 7.92 -5.63
C ILE A 452 10.86 8.16 -5.01
N GLN A 453 11.37 7.17 -4.30
CA GLN A 453 12.61 7.26 -3.53
C GLN A 453 13.51 6.08 -3.84
N LEU A 454 14.79 6.36 -4.02
CA LEU A 454 15.79 5.33 -4.28
C LEU A 454 16.39 4.84 -2.95
N ALA A 455 16.21 3.55 -2.68
CA ALA A 455 16.94 2.86 -1.63
C ALA A 455 18.28 2.39 -2.21
N GLN A 456 19.36 2.85 -1.60
CA GLN A 456 20.72 2.56 -2.08
C GLN A 456 21.21 1.21 -1.55
N LYS A 457 21.97 0.52 -2.40
CA LYS A 457 22.78 -0.61 -1.96
C LYS A 457 23.97 -0.08 -1.14
N VAL A 458 24.18 -0.63 0.04
CA VAL A 458 25.24 -0.21 0.97
C VAL A 458 26.17 -1.36 1.37
N VAL A 459 25.70 -2.60 1.25
CA VAL A 459 26.47 -3.82 1.49
C VAL A 459 26.22 -4.83 0.38
N GLU A 460 27.15 -5.75 0.18
CA GLU A 460 26.94 -6.88 -0.71
C GLU A 460 26.02 -7.90 -0.04
N PRO A 461 25.05 -8.49 -0.80
CA PRO A 461 24.27 -9.61 -0.30
C PRO A 461 25.15 -10.85 -0.08
N ALA A 462 24.64 -11.83 0.65
CA ALA A 462 25.30 -13.11 0.78
C ALA A 462 25.63 -13.71 -0.60
N PRO A 463 26.80 -14.40 -0.76
CA PRO A 463 27.22 -14.92 -2.06
C PRO A 463 26.14 -15.78 -2.74
N GLY A 464 25.81 -15.43 -3.98
CA GLY A 464 24.80 -16.10 -4.79
C GLY A 464 23.36 -15.67 -4.52
N LEU A 465 23.10 -14.87 -3.50
CA LEU A 465 21.75 -14.36 -3.24
C LEU A 465 21.32 -13.37 -4.32
N MET A 466 20.08 -13.50 -4.79
CA MET A 466 19.52 -12.68 -5.87
C MET A 466 18.29 -11.91 -5.43
N PRO A 467 18.09 -10.66 -5.90
CA PRO A 467 16.85 -9.92 -5.68
C PRO A 467 15.65 -10.58 -6.37
N ALA A 468 14.45 -10.33 -5.85
CA ALA A 468 13.23 -11.00 -6.32
C ALA A 468 12.96 -10.71 -7.81
N TRP A 469 13.14 -9.48 -8.27
CA TRP A 469 12.97 -9.11 -9.69
C TRP A 469 13.88 -9.91 -10.62
N ARG A 470 15.12 -10.21 -10.21
CA ARG A 470 16.08 -10.97 -11.01
C ARG A 470 15.68 -12.45 -11.09
N GLN A 471 15.21 -13.03 -9.97
CA GLN A 471 14.69 -14.40 -9.95
C GLN A 471 13.51 -14.58 -10.92
N VAL A 472 12.57 -13.61 -10.92
CA VAL A 472 11.45 -13.58 -11.87
C VAL A 472 11.97 -13.51 -13.32
N THR A 473 12.99 -12.69 -13.58
CA THR A 473 13.60 -12.57 -14.90
C THR A 473 14.22 -13.89 -15.37
N GLU A 474 14.97 -14.59 -14.52
CA GLU A 474 15.58 -15.87 -14.87
C GLU A 474 14.53 -16.96 -15.17
N ILE A 475 13.47 -17.05 -14.36
CA ILE A 475 12.38 -17.99 -14.59
C ILE A 475 11.61 -17.64 -15.88
N ALA A 476 11.39 -16.34 -16.14
CA ALA A 476 10.78 -15.89 -17.39
C ALA A 476 11.59 -16.33 -18.63
N ARG A 477 12.92 -16.24 -18.56
CA ARG A 477 13.83 -16.70 -19.63
C ARG A 477 13.71 -18.21 -19.88
N LEU A 478 13.62 -19.02 -18.82
CA LEU A 478 13.37 -20.46 -18.94
C LEU A 478 12.02 -20.79 -19.60
N LEU A 479 11.05 -19.88 -19.49
CA LEU A 479 9.75 -19.98 -20.15
C LEU A 479 9.72 -19.34 -21.55
N GLY A 480 10.87 -18.87 -22.06
CA GLY A 480 11.02 -18.35 -23.42
C GLY A 480 10.92 -16.84 -23.55
N ALA A 481 10.80 -16.09 -22.46
CA ALA A 481 10.85 -14.62 -22.52
C ALA A 481 12.27 -14.11 -22.86
N ARG A 482 12.34 -13.06 -23.68
CA ARG A 482 13.63 -12.43 -24.09
C ARG A 482 13.98 -11.23 -23.20
N TRP A 483 13.83 -11.39 -21.90
CA TRP A 483 14.15 -10.33 -20.96
C TRP A 483 15.64 -10.31 -20.63
N SER A 484 16.21 -9.10 -20.58
CA SER A 484 17.61 -8.90 -20.25
C SER A 484 17.74 -7.59 -19.48
N TYR A 485 17.78 -7.66 -18.17
CA TYR A 485 18.00 -6.50 -17.30
C TYR A 485 19.33 -6.67 -16.57
N GLY A 486 20.24 -5.71 -16.75
CA GLY A 486 21.55 -5.68 -16.09
C GLY A 486 21.46 -5.22 -14.63
N GLY A 487 20.36 -4.54 -14.24
CA GLY A 487 20.11 -4.05 -12.89
C GLY A 487 18.71 -3.48 -12.73
N ALA A 488 18.32 -3.20 -11.50
CA ALA A 488 17.00 -2.61 -11.19
C ALA A 488 16.77 -1.25 -11.89
N GLY A 489 17.85 -0.48 -12.14
CA GLY A 489 17.78 0.78 -12.90
C GLY A 489 17.28 0.61 -14.33
N GLU A 490 17.56 -0.53 -14.98
CA GLU A 490 17.04 -0.81 -16.33
C GLU A 490 15.56 -1.21 -16.28
N VAL A 491 15.14 -1.89 -15.20
CA VAL A 491 13.71 -2.15 -14.95
C VAL A 491 12.97 -0.84 -14.73
N MET A 492 13.53 0.07 -13.93
CA MET A 492 12.93 1.39 -13.68
C MET A 492 12.89 2.26 -14.94
N ALA A 493 13.84 2.10 -15.85
CA ALA A 493 13.84 2.81 -17.15
C ALA A 493 12.75 2.29 -18.11
N GLU A 494 12.30 1.05 -17.95
CA GLU A 494 11.16 0.51 -18.71
C GLU A 494 9.82 0.95 -18.11
N ILE A 495 9.74 1.13 -16.78
CA ILE A 495 8.56 1.65 -16.07
C ILE A 495 8.26 3.08 -16.51
#